data_439d3062ed6d6660940dc8d5076810d3
#
_entry.id   439d3062ed6d6660940dc8d5076810d3
#
_cell.length_a   1.000
_cell.length_b   1.000
_cell.length_c   1.000
_cell.angle_alpha   90.00
_cell.angle_beta   90.00
_cell.angle_gamma   90.00
#
_symmetry.space_group_name_H-M   'P 1'
#
loop_
_entity.id
_entity.type
_entity.pdbx_description
1 polymer ?
#
loop_
_entity_poly.entity_id
_entity_poly.type
_entity_poly.pdbx_seq_one_letter_code
_entity_poly.pdbx_strand_id
1 'polypeptide(L)'
;MPSRIAGTPRRASFIDVIVRFFVLSAILFLSACAHPKPAAVNLPAPPPPQESKPKESIPAANLPPAKAAPKPRGPKPSDIGNAEADLAGPTLPADAHPVATETGLASWYGPPYHNRRGSNGEIYNMHAMTAAHRTYPLGSIVRVTNLKTHATALVRITDRGPFIPGRVVDLSLAAAKKLDVYQPGVAQVKVELMQSAVSAEAPGKWAVQIGGFPHQPTASKLADHLKRRYHTAQVLCFASPAGDWWIRIRVLDDDHARAQQLAAETQTPEGSVFLVRLD
;
A
#
# COMPACT_ATOMS: atom_id res chain seq x y z
N MET A 1 -34.75 30.72 87.14
CA MET A 1 -35.02 29.99 85.91
C MET A 1 -34.30 30.69 84.77
N PRO A 2 -33.21 30.13 84.21
CA PRO A 2 -32.59 30.69 83.06
C PRO A 2 -32.93 29.83 81.80
N SER A 3 -33.37 30.51 80.80
CA SER A 3 -33.72 29.99 79.46
C SER A 3 -32.52 29.55 78.65
N ARG A 4 -32.59 28.35 78.11
CA ARG A 4 -31.60 27.80 77.19
C ARG A 4 -31.76 28.48 75.81
N ILE A 5 -30.64 29.03 75.30
CA ILE A 5 -30.54 29.51 73.90
C ILE A 5 -30.00 28.33 73.05
N ALA A 6 -30.83 27.87 72.14
CA ALA A 6 -30.48 26.85 71.14
C ALA A 6 -29.62 27.47 70.06
N GLY A 7 -28.41 26.95 69.87
CA GLY A 7 -27.50 27.34 68.76
C GLY A 7 -27.95 26.68 67.46
N THR A 8 -28.18 27.49 66.45
CA THR A 8 -28.44 27.07 65.07
C THR A 8 -27.20 26.54 64.41
N PRO A 9 -27.27 25.42 63.68
CA PRO A 9 -26.12 24.92 62.93
C PRO A 9 -25.83 25.84 61.69
N ARG A 10 -24.62 26.31 61.62
CA ARG A 10 -24.11 27.04 60.41
C ARG A 10 -24.17 26.12 59.21
N ARG A 11 -25.00 26.44 58.22
CA ARG A 11 -24.97 25.83 56.88
C ARG A 11 -23.64 26.21 56.23
N ALA A 12 -22.81 25.20 55.90
CA ALA A 12 -21.63 25.40 55.06
C ALA A 12 -22.06 26.01 53.74
N SER A 13 -21.43 27.11 53.34
CA SER A 13 -21.71 27.80 52.09
C SER A 13 -21.36 26.90 50.93
N PHE A 14 -22.21 26.92 49.89
CA PHE A 14 -22.01 26.16 48.63
C PHE A 14 -20.63 26.44 48.00
N ILE A 15 -20.05 27.59 48.27
CA ILE A 15 -18.72 28.03 47.85
C ILE A 15 -17.62 27.22 48.53
N ASP A 16 -17.73 26.87 49.82
CA ASP A 16 -16.71 26.06 50.51
C ASP A 16 -16.62 24.62 49.98
N VAL A 17 -17.72 24.06 49.51
CA VAL A 17 -17.75 22.72 48.90
C VAL A 17 -17.10 22.74 47.50
N ILE A 18 -17.35 23.78 46.74
CA ILE A 18 -16.75 23.92 45.34
C ILE A 18 -15.25 24.13 45.45
N VAL A 19 -14.77 24.98 46.35
CA VAL A 19 -13.33 25.22 46.57
C VAL A 19 -12.59 23.96 47.01
N ARG A 20 -13.19 23.16 47.89
CA ARG A 20 -12.60 21.88 48.33
C ARG A 20 -12.53 20.84 47.20
N PHE A 21 -13.52 20.81 46.32
CA PHE A 21 -13.49 19.93 45.14
C PHE A 21 -12.43 20.35 44.12
N PHE A 22 -12.24 21.65 43.89
CA PHE A 22 -11.20 22.15 42.98
C PHE A 22 -9.78 21.94 43.53
N VAL A 23 -9.55 22.06 44.84
CA VAL A 23 -8.23 21.83 45.41
C VAL A 23 -7.88 20.34 45.42
N LEU A 24 -8.84 19.42 45.65
CA LEU A 24 -8.59 17.97 45.52
C LEU A 24 -8.36 17.52 44.08
N SER A 25 -9.03 18.16 43.13
CA SER A 25 -8.83 17.87 41.69
C SER A 25 -7.48 18.36 41.16
N ALA A 26 -6.95 19.48 41.67
CA ALA A 26 -5.66 20.03 41.28
C ALA A 26 -4.45 19.20 41.80
N ILE A 27 -4.60 18.48 42.90
CA ILE A 27 -3.54 17.64 43.47
C ILE A 27 -3.43 16.29 42.72
N LEU A 28 -4.49 15.84 42.05
CA LEU A 28 -4.51 14.60 41.28
C LEU A 28 -3.90 14.73 39.85
N PHE A 29 -3.66 15.96 39.38
CA PHE A 29 -3.08 16.22 38.06
C PHE A 29 -1.55 16.46 38.05
N LEU A 30 -0.88 16.41 39.19
CA LEU A 30 0.57 16.62 39.29
C LEU A 30 1.39 15.33 39.44
N SER A 31 0.76 14.15 39.28
CA SER A 31 1.47 12.88 39.27
C SER A 31 1.29 12.20 37.93
N ALA A 32 2.39 12.08 37.19
CA ALA A 32 2.62 11.27 35.97
C ALA A 32 2.54 11.98 34.64
N CYS A 33 3.45 12.90 34.38
CA CYS A 33 4.02 13.07 33.04
C CYS A 33 5.48 12.58 33.03
N ALA A 34 5.68 11.31 33.36
CA ALA A 34 6.83 10.58 32.86
C ALA A 34 6.44 10.04 31.47
N HIS A 35 6.72 10.79 30.43
CA HIS A 35 6.68 10.28 29.08
C HIS A 35 7.80 9.23 28.99
N PRO A 36 7.50 7.94 28.72
CA PRO A 36 8.56 7.01 28.38
C PRO A 36 9.19 7.53 27.09
N LYS A 37 10.49 7.83 27.13
CA LYS A 37 11.27 8.05 25.90
C LYS A 37 10.96 6.88 24.96
N PRO A 38 10.58 7.12 23.68
CA PRO A 38 10.45 6.03 22.75
C PRO A 38 11.80 5.31 22.71
N ALA A 39 11.79 4.03 23.06
CA ALA A 39 12.93 3.17 22.88
C ALA A 39 13.30 3.27 21.40
N ALA A 40 14.53 3.68 21.12
CA ALA A 40 15.06 3.63 19.77
C ALA A 40 15.08 2.15 19.39
N VAL A 41 14.09 1.74 18.57
CA VAL A 41 14.11 0.44 17.92
C VAL A 41 15.25 0.53 16.91
N ASN A 42 16.42 0.01 17.29
CA ASN A 42 17.49 -0.27 16.36
C ASN A 42 16.99 -1.38 15.44
N LEU A 43 16.30 -0.99 14.35
CA LEU A 43 16.08 -1.89 13.24
C LEU A 43 17.46 -2.18 12.64
N PRO A 44 17.87 -3.45 12.54
CA PRO A 44 19.10 -3.79 11.84
C PRO A 44 19.00 -3.23 10.42
N ALA A 45 20.09 -2.59 9.96
CA ALA A 45 20.19 -2.11 8.59
C ALA A 45 19.86 -3.27 7.64
N PRO A 46 19.10 -3.05 6.55
CA PRO A 46 18.87 -4.08 5.55
C PRO A 46 20.24 -4.59 5.07
N PRO A 47 20.42 -5.91 4.92
CA PRO A 47 21.68 -6.45 4.44
C PRO A 47 21.98 -5.84 3.06
N PRO A 48 23.26 -5.54 2.77
CA PRO A 48 23.67 -5.06 1.45
C PRO A 48 23.22 -6.08 0.39
N PRO A 49 22.94 -5.63 -0.85
CA PRO A 49 22.59 -6.53 -1.93
C PRO A 49 23.64 -7.63 -2.02
N GLN A 50 23.25 -8.86 -1.70
CA GLN A 50 24.14 -10.01 -1.88
C GLN A 50 24.31 -10.20 -3.39
N GLU A 51 25.52 -10.00 -3.89
CA GLU A 51 25.93 -10.52 -5.19
C GLU A 51 25.70 -12.03 -5.15
N SER A 52 24.66 -12.49 -5.86
CA SER A 52 24.38 -13.91 -6.00
C SER A 52 25.50 -14.55 -6.81
N LYS A 53 26.38 -15.28 -6.13
CA LYS A 53 27.24 -16.27 -6.79
C LYS A 53 26.37 -17.19 -7.66
N PRO A 54 26.81 -17.58 -8.85
CA PRO A 54 26.06 -18.51 -9.71
C PRO A 54 25.79 -19.80 -8.91
N LYS A 55 24.52 -20.13 -8.70
CA LYS A 55 24.13 -21.41 -8.15
C LYS A 55 24.43 -22.49 -9.17
N GLU A 56 25.24 -23.44 -8.76
CA GLU A 56 25.54 -24.69 -9.43
C GLU A 56 24.26 -25.37 -9.93
N SER A 57 24.29 -25.82 -11.18
CA SER A 57 23.19 -26.45 -11.87
C SER A 57 22.75 -27.76 -11.19
N ILE A 58 21.52 -27.78 -10.70
CA ILE A 58 20.85 -29.01 -10.25
C ILE A 58 20.41 -29.79 -11.50
N PRO A 59 20.65 -31.14 -11.57
CA PRO A 59 20.26 -31.92 -12.73
C PRO A 59 18.73 -31.93 -12.92
N ALA A 60 18.31 -31.71 -14.15
CA ALA A 60 16.91 -31.79 -14.57
C ALA A 60 16.39 -33.23 -14.44
N ALA A 61 15.59 -33.52 -13.42
CA ALA A 61 14.81 -34.73 -13.32
C ALA A 61 13.33 -34.40 -13.60
N ASN A 62 12.86 -34.86 -14.74
CA ASN A 62 11.49 -35.17 -15.17
C ASN A 62 10.34 -34.41 -14.50
N LEU A 63 10.08 -33.22 -15.02
CA LEU A 63 8.77 -32.55 -14.91
C LEU A 63 7.96 -32.83 -16.18
N PRO A 64 6.64 -33.13 -16.09
CA PRO A 64 5.79 -33.25 -17.27
C PRO A 64 5.73 -31.91 -18.01
N PRO A 65 5.61 -31.89 -19.36
CA PRO A 65 5.68 -30.66 -20.14
C PRO A 65 4.54 -29.72 -19.73
N ALA A 66 4.90 -28.58 -19.16
CA ALA A 66 3.98 -27.48 -18.97
C ALA A 66 3.44 -27.04 -20.33
N LYS A 67 2.11 -26.99 -20.49
CA LYS A 67 1.47 -26.43 -21.68
C LYS A 67 2.09 -25.07 -21.98
N ALA A 68 2.69 -24.97 -23.17
CA ALA A 68 3.40 -23.79 -23.62
C ALA A 68 2.54 -22.53 -23.43
N ALA A 69 3.05 -21.60 -22.63
CA ALA A 69 2.47 -20.27 -22.57
C ALA A 69 2.46 -19.63 -23.98
N PRO A 70 1.41 -18.91 -24.38
CA PRO A 70 1.34 -18.27 -25.67
C PRO A 70 2.54 -17.35 -25.84
N LYS A 71 3.24 -17.45 -26.98
CA LYS A 71 4.35 -16.57 -27.35
C LYS A 71 3.94 -15.12 -27.15
N PRO A 72 4.80 -14.27 -26.53
CA PRO A 72 4.52 -12.85 -26.37
C PRO A 72 4.22 -12.25 -27.76
N ARG A 73 3.04 -11.67 -27.95
CA ARG A 73 2.78 -10.80 -29.11
C ARG A 73 3.70 -9.60 -29.00
N GLY A 74 4.39 -9.26 -30.08
CA GLY A 74 5.17 -8.04 -30.14
C GLY A 74 4.34 -6.80 -29.75
N PRO A 75 4.99 -5.69 -29.38
CA PRO A 75 4.31 -4.47 -28.96
C PRO A 75 3.33 -4.00 -30.04
N LYS A 76 2.14 -3.57 -29.61
CA LYS A 76 1.18 -2.94 -30.52
C LYS A 76 1.67 -1.51 -30.84
N PRO A 77 1.34 -0.93 -31.99
CA PRO A 77 1.70 0.46 -32.32
C PRO A 77 1.31 1.49 -31.27
N SER A 78 0.23 1.26 -30.50
CA SER A 78 -0.20 2.08 -29.37
C SER A 78 0.78 2.07 -28.17
N ASP A 79 1.59 1.01 -28.06
CA ASP A 79 2.51 0.84 -26.93
C ASP A 79 3.78 1.72 -27.11
N ILE A 80 4.11 2.10 -28.35
CA ILE A 80 5.30 2.90 -28.69
C ILE A 80 5.10 4.37 -28.32
N GLY A 81 3.93 4.96 -28.60
CA GLY A 81 3.65 6.37 -28.29
C GLY A 81 3.65 6.67 -26.80
N ASN A 82 3.13 5.75 -25.99
CA ASN A 82 3.12 5.90 -24.54
C ASN A 82 4.52 5.71 -23.94
N ALA A 83 5.36 4.84 -24.50
CA ALA A 83 6.72 4.59 -24.02
C ALA A 83 7.62 5.83 -24.10
N GLU A 84 7.50 6.63 -25.15
CA GLU A 84 8.29 7.85 -25.33
C GLU A 84 7.80 8.99 -24.41
N ALA A 85 6.49 9.15 -24.25
CA ALA A 85 5.90 10.07 -23.31
C ALA A 85 6.27 9.72 -21.86
N ASP A 86 6.36 8.44 -21.52
CA ASP A 86 6.78 8.00 -20.19
C ASP A 86 8.26 8.26 -19.89
N LEU A 87 9.14 8.27 -20.91
CA LEU A 87 10.54 8.65 -20.75
C LEU A 87 10.70 10.14 -20.42
N ALA A 88 9.94 11.00 -21.09
CA ALA A 88 9.92 12.44 -20.82
C ALA A 88 9.21 12.78 -19.50
N GLY A 89 8.33 11.90 -19.04
CA GLY A 89 7.42 12.10 -17.93
C GLY A 89 6.13 12.80 -18.31
N PRO A 90 5.04 12.53 -17.59
CA PRO A 90 3.75 13.16 -17.84
C PRO A 90 3.77 14.64 -17.52
N THR A 91 2.91 15.41 -18.21
CA THR A 91 2.68 16.83 -17.96
C THR A 91 1.25 17.05 -17.48
N LEU A 92 1.01 18.16 -16.80
CA LEU A 92 -0.29 18.56 -16.29
C LEU A 92 -0.62 19.98 -16.73
N PRO A 93 -1.91 20.33 -16.87
CA PRO A 93 -2.35 21.73 -16.94
C PRO A 93 -1.87 22.53 -15.73
N ALA A 94 -1.67 23.85 -15.90
CA ALA A 94 -1.17 24.72 -14.85
C ALA A 94 -2.13 24.85 -13.65
N ASP A 95 -3.41 24.63 -13.87
CA ASP A 95 -4.51 24.69 -12.91
C ASP A 95 -4.89 23.31 -12.34
N ALA A 96 -4.09 22.28 -12.59
CA ALA A 96 -4.39 20.94 -12.08
C ALA A 96 -4.31 20.89 -10.55
N HIS A 97 -5.41 20.49 -9.92
CA HIS A 97 -5.53 20.27 -8.49
C HIS A 97 -5.61 18.79 -8.14
N PRO A 98 -5.10 18.36 -6.97
CA PRO A 98 -5.20 16.98 -6.56
C PRO A 98 -6.66 16.56 -6.29
N VAL A 99 -7.06 15.43 -6.86
CA VAL A 99 -8.37 14.79 -6.67
C VAL A 99 -8.39 13.94 -5.40
N ALA A 100 -7.26 13.32 -5.08
CA ALA A 100 -7.08 12.51 -3.88
C ALA A 100 -5.62 12.60 -3.41
N THR A 101 -5.41 12.41 -2.12
CA THR A 101 -4.07 12.46 -1.52
C THR A 101 -3.92 11.35 -0.50
N GLU A 102 -2.77 10.68 -0.50
CA GLU A 102 -2.38 9.76 0.55
C GLU A 102 -0.90 9.94 0.91
N THR A 103 -0.53 9.46 2.10
CA THR A 103 0.84 9.51 2.61
C THR A 103 1.26 8.13 3.09
N GLY A 104 2.50 7.74 2.79
CA GLY A 104 3.03 6.45 3.20
C GLY A 104 4.43 6.22 2.67
N LEU A 105 4.90 4.98 2.73
CA LEU A 105 6.21 4.62 2.21
C LEU A 105 6.16 4.41 0.70
N ALA A 106 7.14 4.99 0.01
CA ALA A 106 7.49 4.62 -1.36
C ALA A 106 8.69 3.67 -1.34
N SER A 107 8.72 2.77 -2.30
CA SER A 107 9.88 1.97 -2.67
C SER A 107 10.04 2.02 -4.20
N TRP A 108 10.91 1.21 -4.76
CA TRP A 108 11.09 1.14 -6.21
C TRP A 108 11.33 -0.30 -6.68
N TYR A 109 11.03 -0.57 -7.95
CA TYR A 109 11.21 -1.86 -8.58
C TYR A 109 11.98 -1.74 -9.89
N GLY A 110 12.87 -2.71 -10.14
CA GLY A 110 13.72 -2.76 -11.32
C GLY A 110 13.79 -4.18 -11.89
N PRO A 111 14.98 -4.75 -12.15
CA PRO A 111 15.10 -6.18 -12.40
C PRO A 111 14.56 -6.97 -11.20
N PRO A 112 13.76 -8.00 -11.37
CA PRO A 112 13.43 -8.79 -12.55
C PRO A 112 12.18 -8.36 -13.33
N TYR A 113 11.59 -7.19 -13.05
CA TYR A 113 10.34 -6.71 -13.68
C TYR A 113 10.56 -6.03 -15.02
N HIS A 114 11.76 -5.49 -15.28
CA HIS A 114 12.10 -4.82 -16.54
C HIS A 114 11.83 -5.72 -17.76
N ASN A 115 11.26 -5.14 -18.82
CA ASN A 115 10.83 -5.84 -20.02
C ASN A 115 9.73 -6.88 -19.83
N ARG A 116 9.03 -6.88 -18.69
CA ARG A 116 7.85 -7.69 -18.47
C ARG A 116 6.58 -6.88 -18.66
N ARG A 117 5.47 -7.57 -18.91
CA ARG A 117 4.17 -6.93 -19.09
C ARG A 117 3.63 -6.50 -17.72
N GLY A 118 3.33 -5.21 -17.57
CA GLY A 118 2.66 -4.62 -16.41
C GLY A 118 1.16 -4.90 -16.38
N SER A 119 0.50 -4.45 -15.33
CA SER A 119 -0.95 -4.65 -15.14
C SER A 119 -1.81 -3.91 -16.15
N ASN A 120 -1.32 -2.82 -16.73
CA ASN A 120 -1.97 -2.09 -17.84
C ASN A 120 -1.81 -2.78 -19.21
N GLY A 121 -1.04 -3.88 -19.28
CA GLY A 121 -0.76 -4.62 -20.51
C GLY A 121 0.43 -4.11 -21.32
N GLU A 122 1.05 -2.99 -20.96
CA GLU A 122 2.26 -2.45 -21.60
C GLU A 122 3.52 -3.15 -21.07
N ILE A 123 4.63 -3.03 -21.80
CA ILE A 123 5.94 -3.53 -21.36
C ILE A 123 6.54 -2.53 -20.37
N TYR A 124 6.83 -2.98 -19.15
CA TYR A 124 7.44 -2.14 -18.14
C TYR A 124 8.87 -1.73 -18.52
N ASN A 125 9.11 -0.43 -18.53
CA ASN A 125 10.43 0.16 -18.70
C ASN A 125 10.85 0.86 -17.40
N MET A 126 11.87 0.34 -16.73
CA MET A 126 12.35 0.92 -15.47
C MET A 126 12.98 2.32 -15.62
N HIS A 127 13.27 2.75 -16.87
CA HIS A 127 13.81 4.09 -17.18
C HIS A 127 12.72 5.12 -17.48
N ALA A 128 11.46 4.72 -17.52
CA ALA A 128 10.31 5.60 -17.72
C ALA A 128 9.79 6.18 -16.40
N MET A 129 9.09 7.32 -16.44
CA MET A 129 8.50 7.99 -15.27
C MET A 129 7.14 7.36 -14.90
N THR A 130 7.19 6.13 -14.37
CA THR A 130 6.02 5.31 -14.04
C THR A 130 6.05 4.80 -12.60
N ALA A 131 4.91 4.33 -12.13
CA ALA A 131 4.79 3.74 -10.79
C ALA A 131 3.69 2.68 -10.75
N ALA A 132 3.71 1.86 -9.69
CA ALA A 132 2.66 0.94 -9.30
C ALA A 132 1.86 1.50 -8.13
N HIS A 133 0.54 1.39 -8.20
CA HIS A 133 -0.39 1.78 -7.16
C HIS A 133 -1.54 0.78 -7.05
N ARG A 134 -2.04 0.52 -5.81
CA ARG A 134 -3.07 -0.51 -5.62
C ARG A 134 -4.43 -0.13 -6.19
N THR A 135 -4.86 1.11 -5.99
CA THR A 135 -6.26 1.52 -6.17
C THR A 135 -6.49 2.65 -7.16
N TYR A 136 -5.49 3.47 -7.48
CA TYR A 136 -5.66 4.49 -8.52
C TYR A 136 -5.82 3.84 -9.90
N PRO A 137 -6.71 4.35 -10.77
CA PRO A 137 -6.91 3.81 -12.10
C PRO A 137 -5.59 3.72 -12.90
N LEU A 138 -5.42 2.66 -13.69
CA LEU A 138 -4.28 2.53 -14.59
C LEU A 138 -4.31 3.65 -15.63
N GLY A 139 -3.15 4.27 -15.92
CA GLY A 139 -3.04 5.45 -16.79
C GLY A 139 -3.15 6.79 -16.06
N SER A 140 -3.57 6.81 -14.79
CA SER A 140 -3.66 8.05 -14.00
C SER A 140 -2.30 8.69 -13.79
N ILE A 141 -2.28 10.03 -13.69
CA ILE A 141 -1.10 10.83 -13.38
C ILE A 141 -1.12 11.19 -11.89
N VAL A 142 -0.03 10.89 -11.20
CA VAL A 142 0.16 11.25 -9.80
C VAL A 142 1.38 12.12 -9.62
N ARG A 143 1.30 13.06 -8.70
CA ARG A 143 2.44 13.80 -8.18
C ARG A 143 2.92 13.11 -6.93
N VAL A 144 4.20 12.71 -6.90
CA VAL A 144 4.85 12.13 -5.73
C VAL A 144 5.84 13.14 -5.18
N THR A 145 5.79 13.39 -3.88
CA THR A 145 6.70 14.29 -3.16
C THR A 145 7.38 13.52 -2.03
N ASN A 146 8.69 13.49 -2.03
CA ASN A 146 9.49 12.96 -0.93
C ASN A 146 9.38 13.93 0.26
N LEU A 147 8.88 13.48 1.39
CA LEU A 147 8.63 14.36 2.54
C LEU A 147 9.89 14.82 3.27
N LYS A 148 11.03 14.14 3.01
CA LYS A 148 12.32 14.50 3.62
C LYS A 148 13.10 15.50 2.75
N THR A 149 13.18 15.26 1.44
CA THR A 149 14.01 16.07 0.53
C THR A 149 13.22 17.10 -0.23
N HIS A 150 11.87 17.03 -0.18
CA HIS A 150 10.93 17.84 -0.97
C HIS A 150 11.07 17.66 -2.49
N ALA A 151 11.86 16.67 -2.93
CA ALA A 151 11.91 16.31 -4.34
C ALA A 151 10.52 15.87 -4.82
N THR A 152 10.13 16.36 -5.98
CA THR A 152 8.80 16.14 -6.55
C THR A 152 8.90 15.67 -8.01
N ALA A 153 8.04 14.74 -8.40
CA ALA A 153 7.91 14.29 -9.78
C ALA A 153 6.48 13.85 -10.11
N LEU A 154 6.12 13.98 -11.39
CA LEU A 154 4.91 13.38 -11.95
C LEU A 154 5.26 12.00 -12.49
N VAL A 155 4.40 11.01 -12.23
CA VAL A 155 4.54 9.64 -12.74
C VAL A 155 3.19 9.12 -13.20
N ARG A 156 3.19 8.23 -14.20
CA ARG A 156 1.99 7.53 -14.68
C ARG A 156 1.83 6.20 -13.95
N ILE A 157 0.63 5.87 -13.51
CA ILE A 157 0.33 4.58 -12.89
C ILE A 157 0.14 3.54 -13.99
N THR A 158 1.06 2.60 -14.07
CA THR A 158 1.09 1.55 -15.11
C THR A 158 0.99 0.15 -14.56
N ASP A 159 1.12 -0.01 -13.24
CA ASP A 159 1.12 -1.32 -12.61
C ASP A 159 0.37 -1.34 -11.27
N ARG A 160 0.18 -2.55 -10.74
CA ARG A 160 -0.46 -2.83 -9.47
C ARG A 160 0.56 -3.23 -8.40
N GLY A 161 0.40 -2.66 -7.24
CA GLY A 161 1.24 -2.76 -6.06
C GLY A 161 1.30 -1.43 -5.31
N PRO A 162 2.09 -1.29 -4.26
CA PRO A 162 2.87 -2.33 -3.59
C PRO A 162 2.00 -3.32 -2.81
N PHE A 163 2.46 -4.56 -2.74
CA PHE A 163 1.84 -5.61 -1.92
C PHE A 163 2.70 -5.91 -0.69
N ILE A 164 3.15 -4.84 -0.03
CA ILE A 164 3.88 -4.87 1.24
C ILE A 164 3.21 -3.85 2.18
N PRO A 165 2.89 -4.25 3.43
CA PRO A 165 2.25 -3.35 4.40
C PRO A 165 3.03 -2.06 4.62
N GLY A 166 2.32 -0.94 4.74
CA GLY A 166 2.89 0.39 4.96
C GLY A 166 3.40 1.10 3.70
N ARG A 167 3.58 0.40 2.58
CA ARG A 167 3.91 1.04 1.29
C ARG A 167 2.64 1.43 0.54
N VAL A 168 2.67 2.59 -0.10
CA VAL A 168 1.56 3.13 -0.91
C VAL A 168 1.89 3.18 -2.40
N VAL A 169 3.15 3.34 -2.77
CA VAL A 169 3.59 3.43 -4.16
C VAL A 169 4.94 2.74 -4.36
N ASP A 170 5.08 2.01 -5.46
CA ASP A 170 6.37 1.51 -5.94
C ASP A 170 6.76 2.26 -7.22
N LEU A 171 7.91 2.91 -7.19
CA LEU A 171 8.41 3.77 -8.26
C LEU A 171 9.23 2.97 -9.27
N SER A 172 9.26 3.42 -10.52
CA SER A 172 10.30 2.98 -11.46
C SER A 172 11.68 3.44 -10.99
N LEU A 173 12.74 2.87 -11.53
CA LEU A 173 14.12 3.29 -11.22
C LEU A 173 14.34 4.78 -11.55
N ALA A 174 13.83 5.26 -12.70
CA ALA A 174 13.95 6.67 -13.08
C ALA A 174 13.23 7.60 -12.09
N ALA A 175 11.99 7.27 -11.72
CA ALA A 175 11.22 8.04 -10.75
C ALA A 175 11.87 8.02 -9.36
N ALA A 176 12.38 6.86 -8.93
CA ALA A 176 13.06 6.72 -7.64
C ALA A 176 14.33 7.59 -7.54
N LYS A 177 15.11 7.66 -8.63
CA LYS A 177 16.28 8.54 -8.71
C LYS A 177 15.89 10.01 -8.62
N LYS A 178 14.84 10.42 -9.35
CA LYS A 178 14.36 11.81 -9.36
C LYS A 178 13.76 12.25 -8.03
N LEU A 179 13.25 11.31 -7.23
CA LEU A 179 12.60 11.54 -5.95
C LEU A 179 13.50 11.28 -4.73
N ASP A 180 14.79 11.03 -4.94
CA ASP A 180 15.76 10.67 -3.88
C ASP A 180 15.34 9.44 -3.06
N VAL A 181 14.59 8.51 -3.69
CA VAL A 181 14.17 7.23 -3.08
C VAL A 181 15.13 6.10 -3.43
N TYR A 182 15.90 6.24 -4.52
CA TYR A 182 16.78 5.19 -5.02
C TYR A 182 17.84 4.74 -4.01
N GLN A 183 18.59 5.68 -3.44
CA GLN A 183 19.71 5.37 -2.51
C GLN A 183 19.22 4.78 -1.19
N PRO A 184 18.22 5.36 -0.49
CA PRO A 184 17.70 4.78 0.75
C PRO A 184 16.82 3.53 0.50
N GLY A 185 16.40 3.25 -0.73
CA GLY A 185 15.51 2.16 -1.10
C GLY A 185 14.05 2.37 -0.71
N VAL A 186 13.80 3.11 0.37
CA VAL A 186 12.46 3.42 0.90
C VAL A 186 12.46 4.85 1.45
N ALA A 187 11.38 5.60 1.23
CA ALA A 187 11.20 6.95 1.78
C ALA A 187 9.72 7.25 2.07
N GLN A 188 9.47 8.15 3.03
CA GLN A 188 8.14 8.71 3.26
C GLN A 188 7.79 9.69 2.14
N VAL A 189 6.63 9.48 1.54
CA VAL A 189 6.15 10.32 0.43
C VAL A 189 4.70 10.75 0.64
N LYS A 190 4.34 11.85 -0.01
CA LYS A 190 2.96 12.23 -0.30
C LYS A 190 2.68 11.89 -1.76
N VAL A 191 1.58 11.20 -2.02
CA VAL A 191 1.10 10.82 -3.35
C VAL A 191 -0.23 11.54 -3.60
N GLU A 192 -0.28 12.36 -4.64
CA GLU A 192 -1.44 13.16 -5.00
C GLU A 192 -1.93 12.72 -6.39
N LEU A 193 -3.16 12.22 -6.47
CA LEU A 193 -3.83 11.92 -7.75
C LEU A 193 -4.17 13.25 -8.44
N MET A 194 -3.44 13.58 -9.48
CA MET A 194 -3.61 14.85 -10.20
C MET A 194 -4.58 14.73 -11.37
N GLN A 195 -4.55 13.60 -12.05
CA GLN A 195 -5.44 13.30 -13.16
C GLN A 195 -5.82 11.82 -13.13
N SER A 196 -7.12 11.54 -13.02
CA SER A 196 -7.65 10.19 -13.15
C SER A 196 -7.78 9.80 -14.62
N ALA A 197 -7.39 8.57 -14.96
CA ALA A 197 -7.56 8.05 -16.32
C ALA A 197 -9.02 7.70 -16.66
N VAL A 198 -9.89 7.61 -15.65
CA VAL A 198 -11.32 7.34 -15.79
C VAL A 198 -12.11 8.36 -14.99
N SER A 199 -13.39 8.59 -15.36
CA SER A 199 -14.24 9.50 -14.60
C SER A 199 -14.47 8.98 -13.16
N ALA A 200 -14.81 9.88 -12.23
CA ALA A 200 -15.07 9.53 -10.84
C ALA A 200 -16.28 8.59 -10.71
N GLU A 201 -17.23 8.68 -11.64
CA GLU A 201 -18.46 7.88 -11.69
C GLU A 201 -18.23 6.51 -12.36
N ALA A 202 -17.10 6.30 -13.06
CA ALA A 202 -16.84 5.04 -13.72
C ALA A 202 -16.66 3.92 -12.69
N PRO A 203 -17.42 2.83 -12.78
CA PRO A 203 -17.24 1.69 -11.90
C PRO A 203 -15.85 1.10 -12.11
N GLY A 204 -15.17 0.78 -11.00
CA GLY A 204 -13.87 0.10 -11.03
C GLY A 204 -14.03 -1.41 -10.98
N LYS A 205 -13.02 -2.13 -11.47
CA LYS A 205 -12.94 -3.59 -11.28
C LYS A 205 -12.15 -3.89 -10.01
N TRP A 206 -12.79 -4.54 -9.05
CA TRP A 206 -12.19 -4.72 -7.73
C TRP A 206 -11.88 -6.16 -7.40
N ALA A 207 -10.79 -6.35 -6.68
CA ALA A 207 -10.35 -7.64 -6.18
C ALA A 207 -9.67 -7.51 -4.81
N VAL A 208 -9.58 -8.63 -4.11
CA VAL A 208 -8.73 -8.79 -2.94
C VAL A 208 -7.51 -9.62 -3.36
N GLN A 209 -6.32 -9.12 -3.07
CA GLN A 209 -5.08 -9.82 -3.31
C GLN A 209 -4.42 -10.21 -1.99
N ILE A 210 -4.07 -11.49 -1.87
CA ILE A 210 -3.50 -12.08 -0.67
C ILE A 210 -2.18 -12.72 -1.05
N GLY A 211 -1.11 -12.49 -0.28
CA GLY A 211 0.09 -13.20 -0.61
C GLY A 211 1.38 -12.68 -0.06
N GLY A 212 2.44 -12.91 -0.85
CA GLY A 212 3.80 -12.97 -0.41
C GLY A 212 4.15 -14.36 0.10
N PHE A 213 3.46 -15.44 -0.40
CA PHE A 213 3.76 -16.81 0.01
C PHE A 213 5.03 -17.31 -0.68
N PRO A 214 6.04 -17.77 0.08
CA PRO A 214 7.26 -18.29 -0.54
C PRO A 214 7.06 -19.65 -1.24
N HIS A 215 5.97 -20.37 -0.89
CA HIS A 215 5.72 -21.72 -1.39
C HIS A 215 4.35 -21.87 -2.03
N GLN A 216 4.32 -22.43 -3.25
CA GLN A 216 3.08 -22.70 -3.99
C GLN A 216 2.06 -23.56 -3.20
N PRO A 217 2.44 -24.66 -2.52
CA PRO A 217 1.48 -25.49 -1.80
C PRO A 217 0.69 -24.74 -0.75
N THR A 218 1.32 -23.79 -0.02
CA THR A 218 0.64 -22.94 0.97
C THR A 218 -0.40 -22.04 0.30
N ALA A 219 -0.02 -21.34 -0.78
CA ALA A 219 -0.94 -20.51 -1.54
C ALA A 219 -2.09 -21.31 -2.15
N SER A 220 -1.81 -22.47 -2.76
CA SER A 220 -2.83 -23.32 -3.37
C SER A 220 -3.84 -23.85 -2.35
N LYS A 221 -3.38 -24.29 -1.17
CA LYS A 221 -4.25 -24.77 -0.08
C LYS A 221 -5.23 -23.69 0.40
N LEU A 222 -4.73 -22.46 0.57
CA LEU A 222 -5.56 -21.33 0.92
C LEU A 222 -6.53 -20.97 -0.22
N ALA A 223 -6.06 -20.95 -1.47
CA ALA A 223 -6.93 -20.68 -2.63
C ALA A 223 -8.09 -21.66 -2.73
N ASP A 224 -7.86 -22.95 -2.49
CA ASP A 224 -8.91 -23.98 -2.51
C ASP A 224 -9.88 -23.82 -1.33
N HIS A 225 -9.41 -23.40 -0.17
CA HIS A 225 -10.30 -23.06 0.95
C HIS A 225 -11.19 -21.85 0.60
N LEU A 226 -10.61 -20.80 0.01
CA LEU A 226 -11.33 -19.58 -0.40
C LEU A 226 -12.34 -19.85 -1.52
N LYS A 227 -12.05 -20.73 -2.48
CA LYS A 227 -13.00 -21.17 -3.52
C LYS A 227 -14.25 -21.83 -2.91
N ARG A 228 -14.07 -22.64 -1.87
CA ARG A 228 -15.20 -23.26 -1.17
C ARG A 228 -16.02 -22.28 -0.34
N ARG A 229 -15.37 -21.24 0.21
CA ARG A 229 -16.04 -20.22 1.04
C ARG A 229 -16.78 -19.18 0.20
N TYR A 230 -16.19 -18.78 -0.93
CA TYR A 230 -16.69 -17.69 -1.79
C TYR A 230 -17.10 -18.23 -3.16
N HIS A 231 -18.22 -18.96 -3.21
CA HIS A 231 -18.69 -19.66 -4.42
C HIS A 231 -18.98 -18.74 -5.61
N THR A 232 -19.31 -17.48 -5.37
CA THR A 232 -19.59 -16.47 -6.41
C THR A 232 -18.36 -15.69 -6.85
N ALA A 233 -17.23 -15.84 -6.15
CA ALA A 233 -16.00 -15.12 -6.46
C ALA A 233 -15.08 -15.96 -7.36
N GLN A 234 -14.37 -15.29 -8.27
CA GLN A 234 -13.31 -15.91 -9.05
C GLN A 234 -12.00 -15.89 -8.25
N VAL A 235 -11.50 -17.06 -7.86
CA VAL A 235 -10.26 -17.20 -7.09
C VAL A 235 -9.15 -17.74 -7.99
N LEU A 236 -8.06 -16.96 -8.13
CA LEU A 236 -6.87 -17.30 -8.91
C LEU A 236 -5.66 -17.41 -8.00
N CYS A 237 -4.79 -18.39 -8.26
CA CYS A 237 -3.47 -18.53 -7.63
C CYS A 237 -2.40 -18.39 -8.72
N PHE A 238 -1.39 -17.54 -8.49
CA PHE A 238 -0.35 -17.25 -9.49
C PHE A 238 0.98 -16.87 -8.84
N ALA A 239 2.09 -17.05 -9.57
CA ALA A 239 3.41 -16.61 -9.15
C ALA A 239 3.69 -15.19 -9.63
N SER A 240 4.37 -14.39 -8.80
CA SER A 240 4.94 -13.11 -9.20
C SER A 240 6.25 -13.32 -9.99
N PRO A 241 6.72 -12.31 -10.75
CA PRO A 241 8.04 -12.34 -11.36
C PRO A 241 9.20 -12.49 -10.36
N ALA A 242 9.01 -12.11 -9.10
CA ALA A 242 9.98 -12.24 -8.02
C ALA A 242 10.00 -13.66 -7.41
N GLY A 243 9.05 -14.52 -7.77
CA GLY A 243 8.97 -15.90 -7.31
C GLY A 243 7.98 -16.16 -6.18
N ASP A 244 7.40 -15.11 -5.59
CA ASP A 244 6.35 -15.27 -4.57
C ASP A 244 5.02 -15.69 -5.18
N TRP A 245 4.23 -16.41 -4.39
CA TRP A 245 2.91 -16.85 -4.78
C TRP A 245 1.82 -15.93 -4.22
N TRP A 246 0.77 -15.69 -5.04
CA TRP A 246 -0.31 -14.77 -4.74
C TRP A 246 -1.66 -15.40 -5.05
N ILE A 247 -2.67 -14.98 -4.28
CA ILE A 247 -4.06 -15.35 -4.51
C ILE A 247 -4.82 -14.06 -4.83
N ARG A 248 -5.65 -14.08 -5.86
CA ARG A 248 -6.55 -12.97 -6.20
C ARG A 248 -7.99 -13.45 -6.17
N ILE A 249 -8.82 -12.74 -5.43
CA ILE A 249 -10.25 -12.98 -5.33
C ILE A 249 -10.94 -11.80 -6.01
N ARG A 250 -11.53 -12.03 -7.18
CA ARG A 250 -12.36 -11.04 -7.86
C ARG A 250 -13.80 -11.22 -7.38
N VAL A 251 -14.41 -10.17 -6.85
CA VAL A 251 -15.78 -10.19 -6.38
C VAL A 251 -16.76 -10.15 -7.55
N LEU A 252 -17.96 -10.65 -7.32
CA LEU A 252 -19.06 -10.58 -8.30
C LEU A 252 -19.41 -9.11 -8.56
N ASP A 253 -19.73 -8.79 -9.80
CA ASP A 253 -20.17 -7.47 -10.27
C ASP A 253 -19.15 -6.33 -9.98
N ASP A 254 -17.91 -6.70 -9.68
CA ASP A 254 -16.82 -5.76 -9.36
C ASP A 254 -17.16 -4.78 -8.22
N ASP A 255 -18.04 -5.18 -7.30
CA ASP A 255 -18.53 -4.37 -6.18
C ASP A 255 -17.41 -3.98 -5.23
N HIS A 256 -17.12 -2.67 -5.16
CA HIS A 256 -16.09 -2.10 -4.31
C HIS A 256 -16.34 -2.35 -2.82
N ALA A 257 -17.56 -2.11 -2.35
CA ALA A 257 -17.91 -2.28 -0.94
C ALA A 257 -17.75 -3.75 -0.51
N ARG A 258 -18.17 -4.67 -1.37
CA ARG A 258 -18.00 -6.11 -1.16
C ARG A 258 -16.52 -6.51 -1.15
N ALA A 259 -15.71 -5.96 -2.05
CA ALA A 259 -14.25 -6.21 -2.07
C ALA A 259 -13.57 -5.67 -0.81
N GLN A 260 -13.97 -4.48 -0.37
CA GLN A 260 -13.46 -3.86 0.86
C GLN A 260 -13.83 -4.67 2.11
N GLN A 261 -15.10 -5.11 2.22
CA GLN A 261 -15.55 -5.98 3.30
C GLN A 261 -14.76 -7.29 3.31
N LEU A 262 -14.60 -7.93 2.14
CA LEU A 262 -13.85 -9.17 2.00
C LEU A 262 -12.38 -9.00 2.44
N ALA A 263 -11.75 -7.88 2.07
CA ALA A 263 -10.38 -7.58 2.49
C ALA A 263 -10.26 -7.43 4.02
N ALA A 264 -11.25 -6.77 4.65
CA ALA A 264 -11.28 -6.59 6.10
C ALA A 264 -11.55 -7.89 6.88
N GLU A 265 -12.41 -8.75 6.35
CA GLU A 265 -12.78 -10.02 6.99
C GLU A 265 -11.76 -11.16 6.76
N THR A 266 -10.92 -11.02 5.73
CA THR A 266 -9.96 -12.07 5.38
C THR A 266 -8.73 -11.99 6.27
N GLN A 267 -8.59 -13.00 7.15
CA GLN A 267 -7.39 -13.18 7.97
C GLN A 267 -6.61 -14.37 7.45
N THR A 268 -5.30 -14.22 7.34
CA THR A 268 -4.39 -15.29 6.93
C THR A 268 -3.25 -15.40 7.93
N PRO A 269 -2.83 -16.62 8.31
CA PRO A 269 -1.68 -16.80 9.20
C PRO A 269 -0.36 -16.39 8.54
N GLU A 270 -0.30 -16.44 7.22
CA GLU A 270 0.82 -16.03 6.37
C GLU A 270 0.31 -15.14 5.24
N GLY A 271 1.13 -14.18 4.82
CA GLY A 271 0.79 -13.25 3.75
C GLY A 271 -0.06 -12.06 4.23
N SER A 272 -0.12 -11.04 3.41
CA SER A 272 -0.88 -9.81 3.64
C SER A 272 -2.07 -9.72 2.70
N VAL A 273 -3.11 -9.00 3.13
CA VAL A 273 -4.35 -8.82 2.38
C VAL A 273 -4.45 -7.39 1.89
N PHE A 274 -4.73 -7.21 0.60
CA PHE A 274 -4.80 -5.91 -0.04
C PHE A 274 -6.06 -5.80 -0.90
N LEU A 275 -6.73 -4.64 -0.80
CA LEU A 275 -7.74 -4.23 -1.77
C LEU A 275 -7.02 -3.73 -3.03
N VAL A 276 -7.46 -4.17 -4.21
CA VAL A 276 -6.82 -3.86 -5.50
C VAL A 276 -7.87 -3.49 -6.53
N ARG A 277 -7.63 -2.41 -7.26
CA ARG A 277 -8.34 -2.08 -8.49
C ARG A 277 -7.65 -2.76 -9.67
N LEU A 278 -8.41 -3.33 -10.62
CA LEU A 278 -7.84 -4.12 -11.73
C LEU A 278 -7.78 -3.36 -13.07
N ASP A 279 -8.49 -2.24 -13.20
CA ASP A 279 -8.59 -1.37 -14.39
C ASP A 279 -7.91 -0.02 -14.22
#